data_bb107bcca5940f85bd25622c6466e2b9
#
_entry.id   bb107bcca5940f85bd25622c6466e2b9
#
_cell.length_a   1.000
_cell.length_b   1.000
_cell.length_c   1.000
_cell.angle_alpha   90.00
_cell.angle_beta   90.00
_cell.angle_gamma   90.00
#
_symmetry.space_group_name_H-M   'P 1'
#
loop_
_entity.id
_entity.type
_entity.pdbx_description
1 polymer ?
#
loop_
_entity_poly.entity_id
_entity_poly.type
_entity_poly.pdbx_seq_one_letter_code
_entity_poly.pdbx_strand_id
1 'polypeptide(L)'
;MKINALIIDDEESGRNVLKKLLVKFCPDVEVVGTAGNVNDGHSLCLQKKPNLVFLDIQMPTGNGFKLLEKFEGNIPFNIIFVTGFDQYAINAIKFSALDYLLKPVDVSELKKAVARAIKITNEKVSNQVQIINLLNNVDPSAKEKKISVHTNDKVIVINVSDIFYIEADDRYCNLTTFAGEQYVITKTLKEFDEFFAESPFLVRISKSVVLNTNGIKAYSKEEPYEIEMKDGKLFEISRRKRQEVLEVIKK
;
A
#
# COMPACT_ATOMS: atom_id res chain seq x y z
N MET A 1 1.53 21.08 18.85
CA MET A 1 0.29 20.48 19.43
C MET A 1 0.53 18.98 19.50
N LYS A 2 0.37 18.36 20.68
CA LYS A 2 0.52 16.91 20.79
C LYS A 2 -0.68 16.22 20.14
N ILE A 3 -0.43 15.10 19.43
CA ILE A 3 -1.48 14.25 18.88
C ILE A 3 -1.73 13.07 19.81
N ASN A 4 -3.00 12.74 20.02
CA ASN A 4 -3.42 11.63 20.85
C ASN A 4 -3.32 10.34 20.04
N ALA A 5 -2.62 9.32 20.58
CA ALA A 5 -2.45 8.04 19.93
C ALA A 5 -2.99 6.88 20.77
N LEU A 6 -3.49 5.84 20.11
CA LEU A 6 -3.77 4.53 20.69
C LEU A 6 -2.80 3.49 20.14
N ILE A 7 -2.52 2.45 20.92
CA ILE A 7 -1.78 1.27 20.49
C ILE A 7 -2.70 0.06 20.63
N ILE A 8 -2.93 -0.65 19.53
CA ILE A 8 -3.80 -1.83 19.47
C ILE A 8 -2.99 -3.00 18.93
N ASP A 9 -2.67 -3.95 19.79
CA ASP A 9 -1.76 -5.06 19.54
C ASP A 9 -2.03 -6.11 20.62
N ASP A 10 -2.18 -7.37 20.29
CA ASP A 10 -2.48 -8.42 21.29
C ASP A 10 -1.29 -8.71 22.20
N GLU A 11 -0.06 -8.50 21.73
CA GLU A 11 1.16 -8.67 22.52
C GLU A 11 1.36 -7.50 23.50
N GLU A 12 1.20 -7.74 24.81
CA GLU A 12 1.45 -6.73 25.84
C GLU A 12 2.89 -6.19 25.81
N SER A 13 3.85 -7.09 25.54
CA SER A 13 5.26 -6.74 25.36
C SER A 13 5.46 -5.76 24.21
N GLY A 14 4.81 -5.99 23.07
CA GLY A 14 4.82 -5.13 21.88
C GLY A 14 4.26 -3.75 22.19
N ARG A 15 3.08 -3.69 22.83
CA ARG A 15 2.48 -2.42 23.29
C ARG A 15 3.42 -1.63 24.19
N ASN A 16 4.05 -2.31 25.16
CA ASN A 16 4.96 -1.66 26.12
C ASN A 16 6.24 -1.15 25.45
N VAL A 17 6.82 -1.91 24.53
CA VAL A 17 8.00 -1.50 23.75
C VAL A 17 7.67 -0.27 22.90
N LEU A 18 6.60 -0.33 22.11
CA LEU A 18 6.19 0.79 21.24
C LEU A 18 5.89 2.05 22.06
N LYS A 19 5.18 1.93 23.18
CA LYS A 19 4.92 3.04 24.09
C LYS A 19 6.21 3.69 24.59
N LYS A 20 7.21 2.91 25.01
CA LYS A 20 8.52 3.42 25.43
C LYS A 20 9.25 4.14 24.30
N LEU A 21 9.21 3.59 23.09
CA LEU A 21 9.81 4.22 21.90
C LEU A 21 9.17 5.56 21.58
N LEU A 22 7.83 5.63 21.59
CA LEU A 22 7.08 6.86 21.36
C LEU A 22 7.41 7.94 22.41
N VAL A 23 7.39 7.60 23.70
CA VAL A 23 7.75 8.54 24.78
C VAL A 23 9.16 9.08 24.63
N LYS A 24 10.11 8.22 24.24
CA LYS A 24 11.52 8.59 24.12
C LYS A 24 11.86 9.37 22.85
N PHE A 25 11.24 9.03 21.73
CA PHE A 25 11.68 9.50 20.42
C PHE A 25 10.66 10.34 19.65
N CYS A 26 9.39 10.37 20.10
CA CYS A 26 8.29 11.10 19.44
C CYS A 26 7.52 11.96 20.47
N PRO A 27 8.12 13.04 21.02
CA PRO A 27 7.54 13.83 22.13
C PRO A 27 6.22 14.52 21.75
N ASP A 28 5.92 14.64 20.47
CA ASP A 28 4.67 15.23 19.97
C ASP A 28 3.49 14.24 19.96
N VAL A 29 3.72 12.96 20.35
CA VAL A 29 2.70 11.92 20.46
C VAL A 29 2.42 11.62 21.91
N GLU A 30 1.15 11.63 22.30
CA GLU A 30 0.68 11.20 23.62
C GLU A 30 -0.12 9.91 23.49
N VAL A 31 0.35 8.82 24.12
CA VAL A 31 -0.37 7.54 24.13
C VAL A 31 -1.47 7.60 25.18
N VAL A 32 -2.71 7.79 24.74
CA VAL A 32 -3.90 7.97 25.59
C VAL A 32 -4.61 6.67 25.97
N GLY A 33 -4.16 5.54 25.41
CA GLY A 33 -4.67 4.20 25.74
C GLY A 33 -4.02 3.08 24.92
N THR A 34 -4.23 1.85 25.40
CA THR A 34 -3.78 0.63 24.70
C THR A 34 -4.87 -0.43 24.75
N ALA A 35 -4.99 -1.29 23.74
CA ALA A 35 -5.92 -2.41 23.71
C ALA A 35 -5.22 -3.67 23.17
N GLY A 36 -5.67 -4.85 23.66
CA GLY A 36 -5.16 -6.14 23.23
C GLY A 36 -6.06 -6.87 22.23
N ASN A 37 -7.12 -6.27 21.77
CA ASN A 37 -8.04 -6.86 20.79
C ASN A 37 -8.86 -5.81 20.06
N VAL A 38 -9.54 -6.22 18.98
CA VAL A 38 -10.35 -5.38 18.11
C VAL A 38 -11.49 -4.69 18.84
N ASN A 39 -12.20 -5.39 19.74
CA ASN A 39 -13.40 -4.85 20.40
C ASN A 39 -13.05 -3.76 21.40
N ASP A 40 -12.03 -4.00 22.24
CA ASP A 40 -11.54 -3.02 23.19
C ASP A 40 -10.92 -1.82 22.45
N GLY A 41 -10.18 -2.09 21.35
CA GLY A 41 -9.63 -1.07 20.46
C GLY A 41 -10.71 -0.16 19.89
N HIS A 42 -11.80 -0.74 19.36
CA HIS A 42 -12.92 0.03 18.84
C HIS A 42 -13.57 0.90 19.93
N SER A 43 -13.83 0.32 21.12
CA SER A 43 -14.41 1.06 22.25
C SER A 43 -13.55 2.22 22.68
N LEU A 44 -12.22 2.03 22.76
CA LEU A 44 -11.26 3.08 23.08
C LEU A 44 -11.19 4.17 22.00
N CYS A 45 -11.27 3.82 20.71
CA CYS A 45 -11.30 4.81 19.64
C CYS A 45 -12.52 5.72 19.76
N LEU A 46 -13.71 5.17 20.04
CA LEU A 46 -14.93 5.95 20.25
C LEU A 46 -14.83 6.86 21.50
N GLN A 47 -14.27 6.33 22.59
CA GLN A 47 -14.15 7.06 23.87
C GLN A 47 -13.09 8.16 23.83
N LYS A 48 -11.89 7.84 23.32
CA LYS A 48 -10.71 8.72 23.39
C LYS A 48 -10.55 9.62 22.18
N LYS A 49 -11.24 9.33 21.07
CA LYS A 49 -11.19 10.07 19.81
C LYS A 49 -9.75 10.41 19.40
N PRO A 50 -8.89 9.38 19.18
CA PRO A 50 -7.48 9.60 18.88
C PRO A 50 -7.30 10.30 17.54
N ASN A 51 -6.13 10.90 17.33
CA ASN A 51 -5.69 11.41 16.04
C ASN A 51 -4.93 10.33 15.24
N LEU A 52 -4.33 9.37 15.96
CA LEU A 52 -3.46 8.33 15.42
C LEU A 52 -3.73 6.99 16.11
N VAL A 53 -3.76 5.91 15.35
CA VAL A 53 -3.84 4.54 15.87
C VAL A 53 -2.66 3.73 15.32
N PHE A 54 -1.84 3.20 16.21
CA PHE A 54 -0.89 2.14 15.89
C PHE A 54 -1.63 0.80 15.99
N LEU A 55 -1.70 0.06 14.91
CA LEU A 55 -2.57 -1.11 14.78
C LEU A 55 -1.78 -2.33 14.32
N ASP A 56 -1.78 -3.39 15.12
CA ASP A 56 -1.32 -4.68 14.61
C ASP A 56 -2.38 -5.31 13.70
N ILE A 57 -1.90 -5.94 12.64
CA ILE A 57 -2.74 -6.66 11.68
C ILE A 57 -3.10 -8.04 12.23
N GLN A 58 -2.12 -8.73 12.84
CA GLN A 58 -2.33 -10.09 13.38
C GLN A 58 -2.71 -10.04 14.84
N MET A 59 -3.96 -10.35 15.13
CA MET A 59 -4.44 -10.55 16.50
C MET A 59 -5.28 -11.83 16.59
N PRO A 60 -5.16 -12.66 17.65
CA PRO A 60 -5.86 -13.94 17.77
C PRO A 60 -7.39 -13.82 17.70
N THR A 61 -7.94 -12.71 18.15
CA THR A 61 -9.39 -12.45 18.18
C THR A 61 -9.92 -11.82 16.89
N GLY A 62 -9.07 -11.68 15.88
CA GLY A 62 -9.43 -11.11 14.59
C GLY A 62 -8.33 -10.24 13.99
N ASN A 63 -8.30 -10.16 12.67
CA ASN A 63 -7.40 -9.31 11.93
C ASN A 63 -7.66 -7.82 12.25
N GLY A 64 -6.60 -7.01 12.39
CA GLY A 64 -6.68 -5.57 12.65
C GLY A 64 -7.54 -4.81 11.64
N PHE A 65 -7.70 -5.31 10.41
CA PHE A 65 -8.61 -4.72 9.43
C PHE A 65 -10.08 -4.75 9.88
N LYS A 66 -10.49 -5.75 10.68
CA LYS A 66 -11.83 -5.79 11.28
C LYS A 66 -12.12 -4.60 12.20
N LEU A 67 -11.10 -3.97 12.78
CA LEU A 67 -11.28 -2.73 13.50
C LEU A 67 -11.76 -1.62 12.56
N LEU A 68 -11.18 -1.54 11.37
CA LEU A 68 -11.49 -0.50 10.37
C LEU A 68 -12.88 -0.72 9.76
N GLU A 69 -13.26 -1.97 9.53
CA GLU A 69 -14.60 -2.34 9.04
C GLU A 69 -15.71 -1.85 9.99
N LYS A 70 -15.47 -1.90 11.33
CA LYS A 70 -16.43 -1.41 12.34
C LYS A 70 -16.75 0.09 12.24
N PHE A 71 -15.90 0.85 11.54
CA PHE A 71 -16.15 2.28 11.31
C PHE A 71 -16.89 2.55 9.99
N GLU A 72 -17.30 1.51 9.25
CA GLU A 72 -18.14 1.62 8.03
C GLU A 72 -17.60 2.64 7.02
N GLY A 73 -16.26 2.72 6.89
CA GLY A 73 -15.58 3.63 5.99
C GLY A 73 -15.42 5.07 6.52
N ASN A 74 -15.98 5.42 7.69
CA ASN A 74 -15.80 6.74 8.29
C ASN A 74 -14.78 6.70 9.45
N ILE A 75 -13.50 6.60 9.12
CA ILE A 75 -12.41 6.48 10.09
C ILE A 75 -11.86 7.87 10.43
N PRO A 76 -12.06 8.35 11.68
CA PRO A 76 -11.73 9.72 12.07
C PRO A 76 -10.28 9.92 12.54
N PHE A 77 -9.39 8.96 12.28
CA PHE A 77 -7.99 8.99 12.73
C PHE A 77 -7.04 8.48 11.64
N ASN A 78 -5.76 8.81 11.77
CA ASN A 78 -4.69 8.24 10.95
C ASN A 78 -4.28 6.87 11.48
N ILE A 79 -3.72 6.03 10.62
CA ILE A 79 -3.29 4.67 10.97
C ILE A 79 -1.83 4.48 10.60
N ILE A 80 -1.07 3.89 11.53
CA ILE A 80 0.24 3.31 11.28
C ILE A 80 0.13 1.82 11.65
N PHE A 81 0.26 0.95 10.68
CA PHE A 81 0.29 -0.49 10.97
C PHE A 81 1.63 -0.88 11.59
N VAL A 82 1.59 -1.72 12.65
CA VAL A 82 2.79 -2.22 13.33
C VAL A 82 2.68 -3.73 13.38
N THR A 83 3.40 -4.45 12.52
CA THR A 83 3.16 -5.86 12.33
C THR A 83 4.43 -6.64 12.03
N GLY A 84 4.46 -7.93 12.41
CA GLY A 84 5.46 -8.90 11.96
C GLY A 84 5.08 -9.62 10.66
N PHE A 85 4.03 -9.14 9.99
CA PHE A 85 3.40 -9.81 8.87
C PHE A 85 4.27 -9.91 7.63
N ASP A 86 4.01 -10.98 6.86
CA ASP A 86 4.64 -11.31 5.60
C ASP A 86 4.41 -10.23 4.51
N GLN A 87 5.27 -10.24 3.52
CA GLN A 87 5.46 -9.23 2.47
C GLN A 87 4.21 -8.88 1.66
N TYR A 88 3.24 -9.81 1.56
CA TYR A 88 1.99 -9.61 0.79
C TYR A 88 1.03 -8.58 1.39
N ALA A 89 0.80 -8.65 2.71
CA ALA A 89 -0.07 -7.67 3.38
C ALA A 89 0.55 -6.28 3.42
N ILE A 90 1.87 -6.22 3.55
CA ILE A 90 2.65 -4.96 3.51
C ILE A 90 2.47 -4.25 2.18
N ASN A 91 2.42 -4.98 1.07
CA ASN A 91 2.25 -4.37 -0.25
C ASN A 91 0.87 -3.74 -0.43
N ALA A 92 -0.20 -4.40 0.02
CA ALA A 92 -1.54 -3.80 0.00
C ALA A 92 -1.58 -2.48 0.79
N ILE A 93 -0.93 -2.44 1.97
CA ILE A 93 -0.81 -1.22 2.79
C ILE A 93 -0.01 -0.14 2.07
N LYS A 94 1.15 -0.50 1.50
CA LYS A 94 2.01 0.43 0.75
C LYS A 94 1.28 1.05 -0.44
N PHE A 95 0.49 0.26 -1.17
CA PHE A 95 -0.26 0.77 -2.33
C PHE A 95 -1.52 1.54 -1.95
N SER A 96 -2.00 1.39 -0.73
CA SER A 96 -3.07 2.21 -0.17
C SER A 96 -2.56 3.51 0.47
N ALA A 97 -1.24 3.78 0.40
CA ALA A 97 -0.57 4.98 0.90
C ALA A 97 -0.70 5.23 2.41
N LEU A 98 -0.93 4.17 3.19
CA LEU A 98 -0.87 4.21 4.64
C LEU A 98 0.54 3.88 5.13
N ASP A 99 0.89 4.37 6.32
CA ASP A 99 2.17 4.05 6.93
C ASP A 99 2.16 2.69 7.62
N TYR A 100 3.31 2.03 7.62
CA TYR A 100 3.51 0.76 8.31
C TYR A 100 4.90 0.70 8.95
N LEU A 101 5.02 -0.11 9.99
CA LEU A 101 6.26 -0.42 10.70
C LEU A 101 6.36 -1.93 10.86
N LEU A 102 7.52 -2.47 10.52
CA LEU A 102 7.82 -3.89 10.76
C LEU A 102 8.28 -4.11 12.20
N LYS A 103 7.82 -5.18 12.82
CA LYS A 103 8.38 -5.68 14.09
C LYS A 103 9.67 -6.48 13.80
N PRO A 104 10.78 -6.22 14.52
CA PRO A 104 10.96 -5.22 15.56
C PRO A 104 11.00 -3.78 15.02
N VAL A 105 10.35 -2.83 15.69
CA VAL A 105 10.18 -1.45 15.21
C VAL A 105 11.52 -0.71 15.18
N ASP A 106 11.93 -0.26 14.00
CA ASP A 106 13.08 0.63 13.81
C ASP A 106 12.73 2.07 14.21
N VAL A 107 13.62 2.71 14.99
CA VAL A 107 13.40 4.06 15.53
C VAL A 107 13.36 5.11 14.43
N SER A 108 14.16 4.96 13.37
CA SER A 108 14.20 5.93 12.27
C SER A 108 12.91 5.89 11.45
N GLU A 109 12.40 4.69 11.19
CA GLU A 109 11.13 4.50 10.49
C GLU A 109 9.93 4.97 11.35
N LEU A 110 9.94 4.70 12.66
CA LEU A 110 8.94 5.21 13.59
C LEU A 110 8.86 6.74 13.53
N LYS A 111 10.01 7.44 13.61
CA LYS A 111 10.05 8.90 13.53
C LYS A 111 9.49 9.44 12.22
N LYS A 112 9.82 8.80 11.09
CA LYS A 112 9.33 9.19 9.75
C LYS A 112 7.81 9.01 9.65
N ALA A 113 7.30 7.85 10.08
CA ALA A 113 5.87 7.54 10.04
C ALA A 113 5.07 8.51 10.93
N VAL A 114 5.55 8.77 12.15
CA VAL A 114 4.93 9.73 13.06
C VAL A 114 4.95 11.16 12.49
N ALA A 115 6.06 11.60 11.91
CA ALA A 115 6.16 12.93 11.29
C ALA A 115 5.15 13.10 10.14
N ARG A 116 4.96 12.07 9.30
CA ARG A 116 3.94 12.06 8.25
C ARG A 116 2.52 12.13 8.83
N ALA A 117 2.23 11.31 9.86
CA ALA A 117 0.92 11.31 10.52
C ALA A 117 0.58 12.68 11.14
N ILE A 118 1.54 13.34 11.77
CA ILE A 118 1.37 14.69 12.33
C ILE A 118 1.06 15.70 11.21
N LYS A 119 1.80 15.65 10.09
CA LYS A 119 1.57 16.53 8.95
C LYS A 119 0.15 16.38 8.41
N ILE A 120 -0.28 15.14 8.13
CA ILE A 120 -1.62 14.84 7.63
C ILE A 120 -2.71 15.31 8.59
N THR A 121 -2.52 15.08 9.91
CA THR A 121 -3.45 15.53 10.95
C THR A 121 -3.60 17.04 10.94
N ASN A 122 -2.51 17.78 10.80
CA ASN A 122 -2.51 19.25 10.80
C ASN A 122 -3.14 19.82 9.53
N GLU A 123 -2.97 19.17 8.39
CA GLU A 123 -3.53 19.56 7.10
C GLU A 123 -5.02 19.16 6.95
N LYS A 124 -5.58 18.44 7.92
CA LYS A 124 -6.97 17.89 7.91
C LYS A 124 -7.28 17.09 6.64
N VAL A 125 -6.29 16.42 6.07
CA VAL A 125 -6.45 15.56 4.91
C VAL A 125 -7.14 14.27 5.34
N SER A 126 -8.22 13.89 4.65
CA SER A 126 -8.93 12.65 4.94
C SER A 126 -8.23 11.45 4.29
N ASN A 127 -7.92 10.42 5.07
CA ASN A 127 -7.36 9.15 4.59
C ASN A 127 -8.44 8.10 4.26
N GLN A 128 -9.72 8.47 4.26
CA GLN A 128 -10.84 7.54 4.09
C GLN A 128 -10.74 6.73 2.79
N VAL A 129 -10.44 7.39 1.68
CA VAL A 129 -10.30 6.73 0.36
C VAL A 129 -9.18 5.69 0.39
N GLN A 130 -8.06 6.00 1.05
CA GLN A 130 -6.93 5.09 1.16
C GLN A 130 -7.26 3.85 2.00
N ILE A 131 -8.01 4.04 3.08
CA ILE A 131 -8.43 2.95 3.96
C ILE A 131 -9.46 2.04 3.25
N ILE A 132 -10.41 2.62 2.53
CA ILE A 132 -11.37 1.85 1.72
C ILE A 132 -10.64 1.03 0.66
N ASN A 133 -9.65 1.61 -0.03
CA ASN A 133 -8.83 0.88 -0.99
C ASN A 133 -8.01 -0.23 -0.35
N LEU A 134 -7.47 0.00 0.86
CA LEU A 134 -6.78 -1.04 1.62
C LEU A 134 -7.71 -2.21 1.92
N LEU A 135 -8.89 -1.95 2.46
CA LEU A 135 -9.86 -3.00 2.79
C LEU A 135 -10.24 -3.82 1.55
N ASN A 136 -10.46 -3.16 0.41
CA ASN A 136 -10.72 -3.83 -0.87
C ASN A 136 -9.52 -4.66 -1.35
N ASN A 137 -8.29 -4.18 -1.18
CA ASN A 137 -7.09 -4.88 -1.64
C ASN A 137 -6.72 -6.09 -0.77
N VAL A 138 -7.15 -6.10 0.49
CA VAL A 138 -6.88 -7.21 1.44
C VAL A 138 -7.98 -8.27 1.41
N ASP A 139 -9.16 -7.96 0.89
CA ASP A 139 -10.24 -8.92 0.72
C ASP A 139 -9.93 -9.89 -0.43
N PRO A 140 -9.74 -11.21 -0.15
CA PRO A 140 -9.47 -12.20 -1.21
C PRO A 140 -10.63 -12.36 -2.21
N SER A 141 -11.85 -11.93 -1.81
CA SER A 141 -13.04 -11.98 -2.67
C SER A 141 -13.22 -10.74 -3.54
N ALA A 142 -12.44 -9.69 -3.30
CA ALA A 142 -12.51 -8.46 -4.10
C ALA A 142 -12.11 -8.73 -5.55
N LYS A 143 -13.05 -8.47 -6.47
CA LYS A 143 -12.86 -8.72 -7.91
C LYS A 143 -11.80 -7.82 -8.55
N GLU A 144 -11.49 -6.66 -7.96
CA GLU A 144 -10.58 -5.68 -8.53
C GLU A 144 -9.69 -5.06 -7.45
N LYS A 145 -8.38 -5.16 -7.65
CA LYS A 145 -7.39 -4.45 -6.84
C LYS A 145 -7.27 -2.99 -7.30
N LYS A 146 -6.98 -2.09 -6.35
CA LYS A 146 -6.82 -0.65 -6.61
C LYS A 146 -5.51 -0.14 -6.05
N ILE A 147 -4.90 0.81 -6.75
CA ILE A 147 -3.75 1.56 -6.26
C ILE A 147 -4.11 3.01 -6.03
N SER A 148 -3.46 3.63 -5.05
CA SER A 148 -3.61 5.06 -4.76
C SER A 148 -2.35 5.81 -5.21
N VAL A 149 -2.53 6.80 -6.08
CA VAL A 149 -1.47 7.69 -6.56
C VAL A 149 -1.65 9.07 -5.93
N HIS A 150 -0.62 9.55 -5.24
CA HIS A 150 -0.63 10.88 -4.64
C HIS A 150 -0.14 11.91 -5.64
N THR A 151 -0.93 12.93 -5.85
CA THR A 151 -0.53 14.17 -6.52
C THR A 151 -0.48 15.30 -5.49
N ASN A 152 -0.04 16.50 -5.90
CA ASN A 152 0.03 17.65 -5.01
C ASN A 152 -1.35 18.03 -4.42
N ASP A 153 -2.43 17.80 -5.17
CA ASP A 153 -3.76 18.30 -4.84
C ASP A 153 -4.76 17.23 -4.43
N LYS A 154 -4.52 15.95 -4.80
CA LYS A 154 -5.51 14.89 -4.61
C LYS A 154 -4.87 13.50 -4.58
N VAL A 155 -5.64 12.54 -4.08
CA VAL A 155 -5.35 11.12 -4.22
C VAL A 155 -6.19 10.56 -5.36
N ILE A 156 -5.53 9.97 -6.36
CA ILE A 156 -6.17 9.34 -7.50
C ILE A 156 -6.20 7.84 -7.24
N VAL A 157 -7.37 7.23 -7.40
CA VAL A 157 -7.56 5.79 -7.29
C VAL A 157 -7.64 5.18 -8.68
N ILE A 158 -6.76 4.24 -8.98
CA ILE A 158 -6.66 3.56 -10.26
C ILE A 158 -6.94 2.08 -10.04
N ASN A 159 -7.90 1.49 -10.80
CA ASN A 159 -8.05 0.05 -10.81
C ASN A 159 -6.81 -0.58 -11.48
N VAL A 160 -6.36 -1.70 -10.95
CA VAL A 160 -5.20 -2.40 -11.51
C VAL A 160 -5.47 -2.85 -12.96
N SER A 161 -6.74 -3.17 -13.28
CA SER A 161 -7.19 -3.49 -14.63
C SER A 161 -7.03 -2.35 -15.63
N ASP A 162 -7.08 -1.09 -15.16
CA ASP A 162 -6.97 0.10 -16.02
C ASP A 162 -5.52 0.47 -16.34
N ILE A 163 -4.55 -0.19 -15.71
CA ILE A 163 -3.12 0.03 -15.99
C ILE A 163 -2.80 -0.55 -17.37
N PHE A 164 -2.22 0.26 -18.24
CA PHE A 164 -1.79 -0.13 -19.58
C PHE A 164 -0.35 -0.61 -19.56
N TYR A 165 0.57 0.19 -19.03
CA TYR A 165 1.95 -0.20 -18.73
C TYR A 165 2.57 0.68 -17.66
N ILE A 166 3.67 0.18 -17.07
CA ILE A 166 4.47 0.90 -16.07
C ILE A 166 5.94 0.84 -16.50
N GLU A 167 6.59 1.99 -16.51
CA GLU A 167 8.00 2.14 -16.85
C GLU A 167 8.78 2.70 -15.64
N ALA A 168 9.91 2.05 -15.29
CA ALA A 168 10.80 2.59 -14.30
C ALA A 168 11.65 3.72 -14.87
N ASP A 169 11.76 4.79 -14.11
CA ASP A 169 12.61 5.94 -14.37
C ASP A 169 13.39 6.29 -13.08
N ASP A 170 14.58 5.71 -12.94
CA ASP A 170 15.46 5.79 -11.76
C ASP A 170 14.71 5.47 -10.45
N ARG A 171 14.24 6.47 -9.71
CA ARG A 171 13.55 6.35 -8.42
C ARG A 171 12.03 6.38 -8.51
N TYR A 172 11.50 6.54 -9.70
CA TYR A 172 10.08 6.70 -9.95
C TYR A 172 9.60 5.64 -10.93
N CYS A 173 8.30 5.45 -10.99
CA CYS A 173 7.66 4.70 -12.06
C CYS A 173 6.64 5.62 -12.75
N ASN A 174 6.66 5.61 -14.08
CA ASN A 174 5.65 6.26 -14.91
C ASN A 174 4.58 5.21 -15.22
N LEU A 175 3.39 5.40 -14.69
CA LEU A 175 2.23 4.56 -14.94
C LEU A 175 1.37 5.21 -16.02
N THR A 176 1.04 4.46 -17.07
CA THR A 176 0.10 4.87 -18.12
C THR A 176 -1.15 4.00 -18.03
N THR A 177 -2.33 4.61 -18.10
CA THR A 177 -3.63 3.91 -18.13
C THR A 177 -4.11 3.67 -19.56
N PHE A 178 -5.10 2.79 -19.74
CA PHE A 178 -5.78 2.60 -21.03
C PHE A 178 -6.48 3.87 -21.55
N ALA A 179 -6.83 4.79 -20.66
CA ALA A 179 -7.39 6.09 -21.03
C ALA A 179 -6.32 7.09 -21.50
N GLY A 180 -5.03 6.72 -21.49
CA GLY A 180 -3.91 7.58 -21.87
C GLY A 180 -3.45 8.53 -20.76
N GLU A 181 -4.01 8.44 -19.57
CA GLU A 181 -3.56 9.24 -18.42
C GLU A 181 -2.21 8.73 -17.92
N GLN A 182 -1.34 9.66 -17.51
CA GLN A 182 0.00 9.35 -17.01
C GLN A 182 0.19 9.84 -15.59
N TYR A 183 0.80 8.98 -14.76
CA TYR A 183 1.04 9.26 -13.36
C TYR A 183 2.46 8.88 -12.96
N VAL A 184 3.12 9.76 -12.23
CA VAL A 184 4.44 9.49 -11.63
C VAL A 184 4.24 8.93 -10.22
N ILE A 185 4.81 7.76 -9.95
CA ILE A 185 4.67 7.06 -8.69
C ILE A 185 6.05 6.86 -8.06
N THR A 186 6.19 7.25 -6.79
CA THR A 186 7.44 7.13 -6.01
C THR A 186 7.65 5.71 -5.47
N LYS A 187 7.43 4.69 -6.29
CA LYS A 187 7.57 3.27 -5.96
C LYS A 187 8.42 2.58 -7.01
N THR A 188 9.13 1.55 -6.59
CA THR A 188 9.95 0.73 -7.50
C THR A 188 9.11 -0.34 -8.19
N LEU A 189 9.53 -0.80 -9.37
CA LEU A 189 8.86 -1.92 -10.04
C LEU A 189 8.91 -3.22 -9.22
N LYS A 190 9.89 -3.38 -8.32
CA LYS A 190 9.95 -4.54 -7.43
C LYS A 190 8.77 -4.57 -6.46
N GLU A 191 8.38 -3.41 -5.92
CA GLU A 191 7.19 -3.30 -5.07
C GLU A 191 5.92 -3.61 -5.86
N PHE A 192 5.86 -3.21 -7.14
CA PHE A 192 4.76 -3.55 -8.04
C PHE A 192 4.70 -5.06 -8.36
N ASP A 193 5.83 -5.74 -8.61
CA ASP A 193 5.85 -7.19 -8.87
C ASP A 193 5.16 -7.98 -7.76
N GLU A 194 5.45 -7.64 -6.51
CA GLU A 194 4.87 -8.30 -5.35
C GLU A 194 3.37 -8.04 -5.23
N PHE A 195 2.93 -6.81 -5.51
CA PHE A 195 1.51 -6.44 -5.46
C PHE A 195 0.69 -7.05 -6.60
N PHE A 196 1.30 -7.15 -7.79
CA PHE A 196 0.65 -7.67 -8.98
C PHE A 196 0.86 -9.17 -9.20
N ALA A 197 1.56 -9.88 -8.31
CA ALA A 197 1.85 -11.30 -8.46
C ALA A 197 0.61 -12.17 -8.75
N GLU A 198 -0.56 -11.74 -8.28
CA GLU A 198 -1.83 -12.42 -8.51
C GLU A 198 -2.64 -11.85 -9.70
N SER A 199 -2.12 -10.83 -10.40
CA SER A 199 -2.83 -10.22 -11.52
C SER A 199 -2.44 -10.92 -12.82
N PRO A 200 -3.32 -11.75 -13.42
CA PRO A 200 -2.96 -12.62 -14.53
C PRO A 200 -2.66 -11.87 -15.83
N PHE A 201 -3.03 -10.59 -15.87
CA PHE A 201 -2.88 -9.73 -17.06
C PHE A 201 -1.70 -8.75 -16.97
N LEU A 202 -0.98 -8.66 -15.85
CA LEU A 202 0.21 -7.84 -15.72
C LEU A 202 1.47 -8.70 -15.79
N VAL A 203 2.35 -8.40 -16.73
CA VAL A 203 3.58 -9.16 -16.96
C VAL A 203 4.79 -8.25 -16.95
N ARG A 204 5.81 -8.60 -16.17
CA ARG A 204 7.09 -7.91 -16.20
C ARG A 204 7.97 -8.43 -17.32
N ILE A 205 8.22 -7.61 -18.33
CA ILE A 205 9.00 -7.98 -19.52
C ILE A 205 10.50 -7.68 -19.38
N SER A 206 10.87 -6.74 -18.53
CA SER A 206 12.26 -6.35 -18.27
C SER A 206 12.45 -5.85 -16.85
N LYS A 207 13.68 -5.47 -16.49
CA LYS A 207 13.93 -4.83 -15.18
C LYS A 207 13.24 -3.47 -15.04
N SER A 208 12.83 -2.85 -16.13
CA SER A 208 12.29 -1.48 -16.18
C SER A 208 10.85 -1.38 -16.70
N VAL A 209 10.20 -2.48 -17.13
CA VAL A 209 8.87 -2.42 -17.75
C VAL A 209 7.96 -3.54 -17.29
N VAL A 210 6.72 -3.16 -16.92
CA VAL A 210 5.56 -4.05 -16.72
C VAL A 210 4.49 -3.67 -17.74
N LEU A 211 3.90 -4.65 -18.42
CA LEU A 211 2.84 -4.45 -19.42
C LEU A 211 1.54 -5.14 -19.00
N ASN A 212 0.41 -4.58 -19.42
CA ASN A 212 -0.87 -5.27 -19.39
C ASN A 212 -1.04 -6.07 -20.69
N THR A 213 -1.21 -7.38 -20.57
CA THR A 213 -1.37 -8.28 -21.74
C THR A 213 -2.59 -7.94 -22.60
N ASN A 214 -3.66 -7.39 -21.99
CA ASN A 214 -4.84 -6.92 -22.71
C ASN A 214 -4.55 -5.72 -23.62
N GLY A 215 -3.43 -5.05 -23.40
CA GLY A 215 -2.98 -3.90 -24.19
C GLY A 215 -2.03 -4.27 -25.34
N ILE A 216 -1.62 -5.51 -25.45
CA ILE A 216 -0.71 -5.96 -26.50
C ILE A 216 -1.46 -6.00 -27.84
N LYS A 217 -0.87 -5.39 -28.87
CA LYS A 217 -1.34 -5.45 -30.26
C LYS A 217 -0.63 -6.55 -31.04
N ALA A 218 0.69 -6.65 -30.90
CA ALA A 218 1.51 -7.64 -31.59
C ALA A 218 2.81 -7.92 -30.82
N TYR A 219 3.48 -9.00 -31.12
CA TYR A 219 4.83 -9.29 -30.64
C TYR A 219 5.70 -9.95 -31.72
N SER A 220 7.00 -9.67 -31.69
CA SER A 220 7.98 -10.27 -32.58
C SER A 220 8.29 -11.73 -32.18
N LYS A 221 8.40 -12.63 -33.13
CA LYS A 221 8.82 -14.03 -32.93
C LYS A 221 10.34 -14.22 -33.06
N GLU A 222 11.03 -13.21 -33.61
CA GLU A 222 12.46 -13.21 -33.91
C GLU A 222 13.13 -12.00 -33.24
N GLU A 223 14.46 -11.99 -33.17
CA GLU A 223 15.21 -10.83 -32.60
C GLU A 223 15.14 -9.62 -33.55
N PRO A 224 14.93 -8.42 -32.99
CA PRO A 224 14.71 -8.12 -31.59
C PRO A 224 13.31 -8.55 -31.11
N TYR A 225 13.25 -9.19 -29.90
CA TYR A 225 11.98 -9.60 -29.32
C TYR A 225 11.26 -8.39 -28.73
N GLU A 226 10.34 -7.85 -29.47
CA GLU A 226 9.57 -6.65 -29.13
C GLU A 226 8.09 -6.94 -28.98
N ILE A 227 7.44 -6.16 -28.13
CA ILE A 227 6.00 -6.12 -27.97
C ILE A 227 5.52 -4.75 -28.43
N GLU A 228 4.58 -4.73 -29.37
CA GLU A 228 3.84 -3.54 -29.79
C GLU A 228 2.57 -3.43 -28.96
N MET A 229 2.40 -2.30 -28.27
CA MET A 229 1.18 -1.98 -27.56
C MET A 229 0.14 -1.35 -28.50
N LYS A 230 -1.12 -1.30 -28.07
CA LYS A 230 -2.24 -0.75 -28.87
C LYS A 230 -2.09 0.73 -29.20
N ASP A 231 -1.30 1.48 -28.40
CA ASP A 231 -0.94 2.87 -28.66
C ASP A 231 0.21 3.05 -29.66
N GLY A 232 0.78 1.94 -30.16
CA GLY A 232 1.91 1.92 -31.10
C GLY A 232 3.28 1.94 -30.42
N LYS A 233 3.36 2.00 -29.10
CA LYS A 233 4.64 1.98 -28.37
C LYS A 233 5.26 0.58 -28.44
N LEU A 234 6.58 0.53 -28.66
CA LEU A 234 7.37 -0.69 -28.73
C LEU A 234 8.17 -0.88 -27.45
N PHE A 235 8.21 -2.11 -26.94
CA PHE A 235 9.01 -2.48 -25.77
C PHE A 235 9.80 -3.75 -26.02
N GLU A 236 11.10 -3.73 -25.74
CA GLU A 236 11.98 -4.88 -25.86
C GLU A 236 11.83 -5.83 -24.67
N ILE A 237 11.68 -7.14 -24.94
CA ILE A 237 11.66 -8.19 -23.92
C ILE A 237 13.09 -8.53 -23.52
N SER A 238 13.41 -8.46 -22.24
CA SER A 238 14.73 -8.87 -21.76
C SER A 238 14.97 -10.37 -22.00
N ARG A 239 16.19 -10.76 -22.40
CA ARG A 239 16.58 -12.17 -22.71
C ARG A 239 16.18 -13.13 -21.58
N ARG A 240 16.32 -12.71 -20.31
CA ARG A 240 16.01 -13.52 -19.12
C ARG A 240 14.52 -13.77 -18.93
N LYS A 241 13.65 -12.83 -19.36
CA LYS A 241 12.19 -12.89 -19.17
C LYS A 241 11.45 -13.45 -20.38
N ARG A 242 12.13 -13.67 -21.49
CA ARG A 242 11.54 -14.05 -22.78
C ARG A 242 10.61 -15.26 -22.68
N GLN A 243 11.08 -16.37 -22.11
CA GLN A 243 10.29 -17.59 -22.05
C GLN A 243 9.03 -17.39 -21.22
N GLU A 244 9.17 -16.81 -20.02
CA GLU A 244 8.08 -16.49 -19.10
C GLU A 244 7.02 -15.58 -19.77
N VAL A 245 7.48 -14.51 -20.42
CA VAL A 245 6.61 -13.53 -21.08
C VAL A 245 5.83 -14.17 -22.24
N LEU A 246 6.50 -14.97 -23.08
CA LEU A 246 5.83 -15.64 -24.20
C LEU A 246 4.83 -16.71 -23.76
N GLU A 247 5.04 -17.38 -22.62
CA GLU A 247 4.06 -18.30 -22.03
C GLU A 247 2.80 -17.58 -21.54
N VAL A 248 2.96 -16.39 -20.99
CA VAL A 248 1.82 -15.56 -20.51
C VAL A 248 1.02 -14.97 -21.68
N ILE A 249 1.69 -14.50 -22.75
CA ILE A 249 1.04 -13.88 -23.90
C ILE A 249 0.28 -14.91 -24.77
N LYS A 250 0.68 -16.18 -24.75
CA LYS A 250 0.06 -17.24 -25.55
C LYS A 250 -1.18 -17.86 -24.90
N LYS A 251 -1.44 -17.57 -23.63
CA LYS A 251 -2.66 -18.01 -22.91
C LYS A 251 -3.82 -17.07 -23.20
#